data_6c40cd299a697edb5c1c102f05f3e3d1
#
_entry.id   6c40cd299a697edb5c1c102f05f3e3d1
#
_cell.length_a   1.000
_cell.length_b   1.000
_cell.length_c   1.000
_cell.angle_alpha   90.00
_cell.angle_beta   90.00
_cell.angle_gamma   90.00
#
_symmetry.space_group_name_H-M   'P 1'
#
loop_
_entity.id
_entity.type
_entity.pdbx_description
1 polymer ?
#
loop_
_entity_poly.entity_id
_entity_poly.type
_entity_poly.pdbx_seq_one_letter_code
_entity_poly.pdbx_strand_id
1 'polypeptide(L)'
;VPLDKGVVESRINEVYEAISELKRLASRRFEEMNVDERYSMRYNVIVLVESLASLCLYLALDYYGLRPESYSECFREVSSRLGLGCARDLEAMARLRNLLVHRYWAVRDDIVYEGVKKDFRCVEEFVSRVRELTSQ
;
A
#
# COMPACT_ATOMS: atom_id res chain seq x y z
N VAL A 1 9.44 5.84 21.94
CA VAL A 1 8.06 5.52 22.37
C VAL A 1 7.64 4.23 21.68
N PRO A 2 7.14 3.25 22.45
CA PRO A 2 6.69 2.01 21.83
C PRO A 2 5.46 2.24 20.94
N LEU A 3 5.38 1.49 19.85
CA LEU A 3 4.25 1.56 18.93
C LEU A 3 3.00 0.96 19.60
N ASP A 4 1.87 1.59 19.36
CA ASP A 4 0.59 1.07 19.83
C ASP A 4 0.17 -0.10 18.92
N LYS A 5 0.14 -1.29 19.47
CA LYS A 5 -0.19 -2.51 18.73
C LYS A 5 -1.60 -2.45 18.12
N GLY A 6 -2.57 -1.86 18.81
CA GLY A 6 -3.92 -1.72 18.31
C GLY A 6 -4.00 -0.85 17.07
N VAL A 7 -3.25 0.27 17.05
CA VAL A 7 -3.17 1.15 15.88
C VAL A 7 -2.54 0.41 14.70
N VAL A 8 -1.43 -0.27 14.95
CA VAL A 8 -0.72 -1.02 13.92
C VAL A 8 -1.62 -2.12 13.32
N GLU A 9 -2.25 -2.93 14.16
CA GLU A 9 -3.10 -4.03 13.66
C GLU A 9 -4.33 -3.51 12.92
N SER A 10 -4.88 -2.37 13.33
CA SER A 10 -6.01 -1.74 12.63
C SER A 10 -5.61 -1.36 11.19
N ARG A 11 -4.44 -0.76 11.01
CA ARG A 11 -3.95 -0.40 9.67
C ARG A 11 -3.62 -1.63 8.84
N ILE A 12 -3.04 -2.65 9.45
CA ILE A 12 -2.73 -3.90 8.77
C ILE A 12 -4.02 -4.57 8.28
N ASN A 13 -5.08 -4.57 9.10
CA ASN A 13 -6.36 -5.13 8.69
C ASN A 13 -6.93 -4.41 7.46
N GLU A 14 -6.84 -3.09 7.41
CA GLU A 14 -7.27 -2.31 6.24
C GLU A 14 -6.47 -2.69 4.99
N VAL A 15 -5.16 -2.89 5.14
CA VAL A 15 -4.29 -3.33 4.05
C VAL A 15 -4.78 -4.67 3.49
N TYR A 16 -5.03 -5.65 4.36
CA TYR A 16 -5.44 -6.98 3.90
C TYR A 16 -6.86 -7.02 3.36
N GLU A 17 -7.77 -6.19 3.87
CA GLU A 17 -9.10 -6.05 3.30
C GLU A 17 -9.02 -5.52 1.86
N ALA A 18 -8.20 -4.51 1.63
CA ALA A 18 -8.00 -3.96 0.29
C ALA A 18 -7.39 -5.00 -0.65
N ILE A 19 -6.36 -5.73 -0.19
CA ILE A 19 -5.73 -6.79 -0.98
C ILE A 19 -6.75 -7.89 -1.33
N SER A 20 -7.58 -8.29 -0.37
CA SER A 20 -8.61 -9.31 -0.59
C SER A 20 -9.57 -8.88 -1.70
N GLU A 21 -10.04 -7.64 -1.66
CA GLU A 21 -10.91 -7.09 -2.70
C GLU A 21 -10.22 -7.02 -4.06
N LEU A 22 -8.96 -6.59 -4.08
CA LEU A 22 -8.20 -6.53 -5.33
C LEU A 22 -8.02 -7.93 -5.94
N LYS A 23 -7.71 -8.93 -5.12
CA LYS A 23 -7.57 -10.30 -5.61
C LYS A 23 -8.91 -10.84 -6.14
N ARG A 24 -10.02 -10.53 -5.48
CA ARG A 24 -11.35 -10.93 -5.93
C ARG A 24 -11.66 -10.31 -7.30
N LEU A 25 -11.43 -9.01 -7.46
CA LEU A 25 -11.67 -8.31 -8.71
C LEU A 25 -10.78 -8.84 -9.83
N ALA A 26 -9.51 -9.09 -9.54
CA ALA A 26 -8.54 -9.56 -10.53
C ALA A 26 -8.64 -11.06 -10.82
N SER A 27 -9.53 -11.78 -10.17
CA SER A 27 -9.81 -13.19 -10.51
C SER A 27 -10.55 -13.31 -11.84
N ARG A 28 -11.20 -12.23 -12.27
CA ARG A 28 -11.85 -12.14 -13.59
C ARG A 28 -10.85 -11.59 -14.60
N ARG A 29 -11.05 -11.93 -15.87
CA ARG A 29 -10.24 -11.33 -16.93
C ARG A 29 -10.57 -9.84 -17.04
N PHE A 30 -9.58 -9.05 -17.41
CA PHE A 30 -9.78 -7.59 -17.52
C PHE A 30 -10.92 -7.25 -18.47
N GLU A 31 -11.01 -7.93 -19.61
CA GLU A 31 -12.03 -7.69 -20.63
C GLU A 31 -13.45 -7.96 -20.12
N GLU A 32 -13.59 -8.77 -19.06
CA GLU A 32 -14.88 -9.11 -18.48
C GLU A 32 -15.29 -8.15 -17.35
N MET A 33 -14.39 -7.29 -16.92
CA MET A 33 -14.69 -6.33 -15.86
C MET A 33 -15.56 -5.21 -16.40
N ASN A 34 -16.68 -4.96 -15.71
CA ASN A 34 -17.53 -3.81 -16.03
C ASN A 34 -16.96 -2.52 -15.41
N VAL A 35 -17.61 -1.39 -15.70
CA VAL A 35 -17.15 -0.08 -15.24
C VAL A 35 -17.10 -0.02 -13.72
N ASP A 36 -18.13 -0.55 -13.04
CA ASP A 36 -18.19 -0.51 -11.58
C ASP A 36 -17.05 -1.31 -10.95
N GLU A 37 -16.71 -2.44 -11.54
CA GLU A 37 -15.59 -3.25 -11.08
C GLU A 37 -14.25 -2.55 -11.28
N ARG A 38 -14.08 -1.85 -12.40
CA ARG A 38 -12.88 -1.06 -12.68
C ARG A 38 -12.73 0.08 -11.66
N TYR A 39 -13.83 0.76 -11.35
CA TYR A 39 -13.81 1.82 -10.35
C TYR A 39 -13.55 1.27 -8.95
N SER A 40 -14.12 0.11 -8.62
CA SER A 40 -13.82 -0.56 -7.35
C SER A 40 -12.35 -0.94 -7.25
N MET A 41 -11.74 -1.40 -8.35
CA MET A 41 -10.31 -1.68 -8.39
C MET A 41 -9.48 -0.44 -8.07
N ARG A 42 -9.79 0.70 -8.72
CA ARG A 42 -9.11 1.96 -8.45
C ARG A 42 -9.25 2.38 -6.98
N TYR A 43 -10.47 2.31 -6.46
CA TYR A 43 -10.74 2.67 -5.07
C TYR A 43 -9.93 1.81 -4.11
N ASN A 44 -9.88 0.50 -4.35
CA ASN A 44 -9.15 -0.40 -3.45
C ASN A 44 -7.64 -0.24 -3.53
N VAL A 45 -7.10 0.16 -4.68
CA VAL A 45 -5.68 0.55 -4.77
C VAL A 45 -5.42 1.78 -3.89
N ILE A 46 -6.31 2.78 -3.95
CA ILE A 46 -6.18 3.97 -3.11
C ILE A 46 -6.22 3.58 -1.62
N VAL A 47 -7.18 2.77 -1.22
CA VAL A 47 -7.30 2.31 0.18
C VAL A 47 -6.04 1.57 0.61
N LEU A 48 -5.53 0.68 -0.23
CA LEU A 48 -4.30 -0.07 0.07
C LEU A 48 -3.13 0.88 0.32
N VAL A 49 -2.91 1.84 -0.57
CA VAL A 49 -1.78 2.75 -0.44
C VAL A 49 -1.96 3.69 0.75
N GLU A 50 -3.18 4.21 0.97
CA GLU A 50 -3.45 5.07 2.12
C GLU A 50 -3.20 4.34 3.45
N SER A 51 -3.63 3.09 3.55
CA SER A 51 -3.44 2.28 4.76
C SER A 51 -1.95 1.99 5.00
N LEU A 52 -1.23 1.61 3.94
CA LEU A 52 0.22 1.38 4.02
C LEU A 52 0.97 2.66 4.39
N ALA A 53 0.61 3.77 3.76
CA ALA A 53 1.25 5.05 4.01
C ALA A 53 0.98 5.53 5.44
N SER A 54 -0.24 5.35 5.92
CA SER A 54 -0.58 5.68 7.31
C SER A 54 0.27 4.89 8.29
N LEU A 55 0.44 3.59 8.04
CA LEU A 55 1.30 2.73 8.86
C LEU A 55 2.75 3.18 8.78
N CYS A 56 3.23 3.45 7.59
CA CYS A 56 4.61 3.90 7.36
C CYS A 56 4.89 5.23 8.05
N LEU A 57 3.97 6.19 7.94
CA LEU A 57 4.10 7.50 8.60
C LEU A 57 4.11 7.35 10.12
N TYR A 58 3.28 6.47 10.65
CA TYR A 58 3.27 6.21 12.09
C TYR A 58 4.65 5.74 12.57
N LEU A 59 5.25 4.79 11.85
CA LEU A 59 6.61 4.34 12.18
C LEU A 59 7.63 5.47 12.03
N ALA A 60 7.55 6.21 10.93
CA ALA A 60 8.49 7.29 10.66
C ALA A 60 8.47 8.32 11.79
N LEU A 61 7.29 8.80 12.16
CA LEU A 61 7.16 9.88 13.13
C LEU A 61 7.38 9.40 14.57
N ASP A 62 6.75 8.30 14.94
CA ASP A 62 6.69 7.91 16.35
C ASP A 62 7.79 6.93 16.77
N TYR A 63 8.31 6.15 15.82
CA TYR A 63 9.35 5.17 16.15
C TYR A 63 10.75 5.62 15.73
N TYR A 64 10.88 6.17 14.53
CA TYR A 64 12.18 6.53 13.97
C TYR A 64 12.52 8.03 14.08
N GLY A 65 11.56 8.86 14.45
CA GLY A 65 11.77 10.31 14.56
C GLY A 65 12.06 11.00 13.23
N LEU A 66 11.54 10.43 12.14
CA LEU A 66 11.71 10.99 10.80
C LEU A 66 10.54 11.90 10.45
N ARG A 67 10.75 12.79 9.48
CA ARG A 67 9.70 13.70 8.99
C ARG A 67 9.67 13.68 7.47
N PRO A 68 9.19 12.59 6.86
CA PRO A 68 9.14 12.50 5.40
C PRO A 68 8.16 13.51 4.81
N GLU A 69 8.49 14.04 3.64
CA GLU A 69 7.67 15.05 2.96
C GLU A 69 6.68 14.45 1.98
N SER A 70 6.79 13.15 1.69
CA SER A 70 5.90 12.46 0.76
C SER A 70 5.77 11.00 1.16
N TYR A 71 4.77 10.34 0.60
CA TYR A 71 4.61 8.89 0.78
C TYR A 71 5.81 8.13 0.21
N SER A 72 6.28 8.53 -0.96
CA SER A 72 7.45 7.89 -1.59
C SER A 72 8.68 7.99 -0.69
N GLU A 73 8.94 9.15 -0.15
CA GLU A 73 10.06 9.35 0.77
C GLU A 73 9.90 8.51 2.04
N CYS A 74 8.68 8.48 2.58
CA CYS A 74 8.37 7.67 3.77
C CYS A 74 8.67 6.20 3.52
N PHE A 75 8.16 5.66 2.42
CA PHE A 75 8.40 4.25 2.08
C PHE A 75 9.89 3.95 1.90
N ARG A 76 10.61 4.84 1.24
CA ARG A 76 12.04 4.66 1.03
C ARG A 76 12.82 4.64 2.35
N GLU A 77 12.59 5.64 3.19
CA GLU A 77 13.33 5.78 4.44
C GLU A 77 12.99 4.69 5.46
N VAL A 78 11.70 4.40 5.64
CA VAL A 78 11.28 3.38 6.59
C VAL A 78 11.69 1.98 6.11
N SER A 79 11.56 1.70 4.81
CA SER A 79 12.00 0.42 4.26
C SER A 79 13.49 0.19 4.49
N SER A 80 14.30 1.23 4.33
CA SER A 80 15.73 1.16 4.62
C SER A 80 15.99 0.78 6.08
N ARG A 81 15.26 1.39 7.00
CA ARG A 81 15.37 1.09 8.44
C ARG A 81 14.93 -0.32 8.78
N LEU A 82 13.93 -0.82 8.05
CA LEU A 82 13.42 -2.19 8.25
C LEU A 82 14.26 -3.26 7.54
N GLY A 83 15.25 -2.85 6.75
CA GLY A 83 16.07 -3.79 6.00
C GLY A 83 15.36 -4.40 4.79
N LEU A 84 14.38 -3.71 4.22
CA LEU A 84 13.64 -4.17 3.05
C LEU A 84 14.31 -3.71 1.76
N GLY A 85 14.48 -4.62 0.81
CA GLY A 85 15.07 -4.31 -0.49
C GLY A 85 14.08 -3.92 -1.58
N CYS A 86 12.79 -3.88 -1.26
CA CYS A 86 11.73 -3.69 -2.26
C CYS A 86 11.03 -2.32 -2.19
N ALA A 87 11.69 -1.31 -1.63
CA ALA A 87 11.09 0.02 -1.46
C ALA A 87 10.59 0.62 -2.79
N ARG A 88 11.23 0.29 -3.91
CA ARG A 88 10.81 0.79 -5.22
C ARG A 88 9.39 0.39 -5.57
N ASP A 89 8.96 -0.81 -5.17
CA ASP A 89 7.59 -1.27 -5.41
C ASP A 89 6.59 -0.42 -4.61
N LEU A 90 6.92 -0.11 -3.35
CA LEU A 90 6.05 0.73 -2.51
C LEU A 90 6.02 2.17 -3.04
N GLU A 91 7.16 2.69 -3.49
CA GLU A 91 7.21 4.03 -4.09
C GLU A 91 6.38 4.09 -5.38
N ALA A 92 6.43 3.03 -6.19
CA ALA A 92 5.61 2.95 -7.39
C ALA A 92 4.10 2.96 -7.05
N MET A 93 3.72 2.28 -5.97
CA MET A 93 2.33 2.30 -5.47
C MET A 93 1.93 3.71 -5.04
N ALA A 94 2.81 4.44 -4.38
CA ALA A 94 2.56 5.82 -3.97
C ALA A 94 2.33 6.72 -5.20
N ARG A 95 3.13 6.56 -6.24
CA ARG A 95 2.97 7.31 -7.49
C ARG A 95 1.64 6.97 -8.18
N LEU A 96 1.26 5.71 -8.19
CA LEU A 96 -0.01 5.29 -8.76
C LEU A 96 -1.19 5.91 -8.00
N ARG A 97 -1.14 5.91 -6.67
CA ARG A 97 -2.16 6.54 -5.84
C ARG A 97 -2.30 8.02 -6.20
N ASN A 98 -1.20 8.72 -6.39
CA ASN A 98 -1.23 10.13 -6.76
C ASN A 98 -1.91 10.35 -8.12
N LEU A 99 -1.65 9.47 -9.09
CA LEU A 99 -2.33 9.52 -10.38
C LEU A 99 -3.83 9.27 -10.22
N LEU A 100 -4.21 8.25 -9.45
CA LEU A 100 -5.62 7.89 -9.25
C LEU A 100 -6.43 8.99 -8.58
N VAL A 101 -5.82 9.75 -7.68
CA VAL A 101 -6.49 10.81 -6.94
C VAL A 101 -6.46 12.14 -7.70
N HIS A 102 -5.30 12.51 -8.25
CA HIS A 102 -5.10 13.86 -8.80
C HIS A 102 -5.17 13.92 -10.32
N ARG A 103 -4.99 12.80 -11.01
CA ARG A 103 -4.99 12.73 -12.47
C ARG A 103 -5.71 11.49 -12.96
N TYR A 104 -6.89 11.22 -12.41
CA TYR A 104 -7.65 10.00 -12.68
C TYR A 104 -7.95 9.80 -14.17
N TRP A 105 -8.05 10.87 -14.94
CA TRP A 105 -8.31 10.79 -16.39
C TRP A 105 -7.11 10.25 -17.18
N ALA A 106 -5.92 10.28 -16.62
CA ALA A 106 -4.70 9.78 -17.28
C ALA A 106 -4.40 8.31 -16.94
N VAL A 107 -5.22 7.69 -16.08
CA VAL A 107 -4.97 6.32 -15.62
C VAL A 107 -5.48 5.32 -16.65
N ARG A 108 -4.66 4.31 -16.92
CA ARG A 108 -5.03 3.18 -17.76
C ARG A 108 -5.36 1.99 -16.86
N ASP A 109 -6.64 1.60 -16.85
CA ASP A 109 -7.13 0.51 -16.01
C ASP A 109 -6.48 -0.83 -16.34
N ASP A 110 -6.12 -1.08 -17.59
CA ASP A 110 -5.44 -2.31 -17.99
C ASP A 110 -4.07 -2.42 -17.33
N ILE A 111 -3.35 -1.32 -17.20
CA ILE A 111 -2.04 -1.30 -16.53
C ILE A 111 -2.20 -1.48 -15.01
N VAL A 112 -3.22 -0.86 -14.42
CA VAL A 112 -3.53 -1.04 -12.99
C VAL A 112 -3.85 -2.52 -12.74
N TYR A 113 -4.68 -3.12 -13.59
CA TYR A 113 -5.03 -4.54 -13.49
C TYR A 113 -3.79 -5.44 -13.53
N GLU A 114 -2.88 -5.19 -14.45
CA GLU A 114 -1.64 -5.97 -14.54
C GLU A 114 -0.81 -5.86 -13.26
N GLY A 115 -0.77 -4.68 -12.66
CA GLY A 115 -0.10 -4.49 -11.37
C GLY A 115 -0.77 -5.26 -10.24
N VAL A 116 -2.10 -5.29 -10.23
CA VAL A 116 -2.89 -6.02 -9.21
C VAL A 116 -2.74 -7.54 -9.38
N LYS A 117 -2.56 -8.01 -10.61
CA LYS A 117 -2.35 -9.45 -10.88
C LYS A 117 -1.00 -9.95 -10.36
N LYS A 118 -0.04 -9.08 -10.16
CA LYS A 118 1.24 -9.45 -9.55
C LYS A 118 1.02 -9.75 -8.07
N ASP A 119 2.01 -10.37 -7.45
CA ASP A 119 1.90 -10.65 -6.02
C ASP A 119 2.09 -9.37 -5.20
N PHE A 120 1.66 -9.44 -3.94
CA PHE A 120 1.82 -8.35 -2.98
C PHE A 120 2.97 -8.64 -2.01
N ARG A 121 4.01 -9.31 -2.49
CA ARG A 121 5.11 -9.77 -1.64
C ARG A 121 5.77 -8.66 -0.85
N CYS A 122 6.04 -7.53 -1.49
CA CYS A 122 6.68 -6.40 -0.81
C CYS A 122 5.80 -5.85 0.32
N VAL A 123 4.49 -5.75 0.06
CA VAL A 123 3.52 -5.32 1.08
C VAL A 123 3.53 -6.29 2.25
N GLU A 124 3.52 -7.58 1.97
CA GLU A 124 3.51 -8.62 2.99
C GLU A 124 4.80 -8.59 3.82
N GLU A 125 5.95 -8.40 3.18
CA GLU A 125 7.23 -8.26 3.87
C GLU A 125 7.26 -7.01 4.77
N PHE A 126 6.76 -5.89 4.26
CA PHE A 126 6.68 -4.65 5.03
C PHE A 126 5.83 -4.86 6.28
N VAL A 127 4.64 -5.43 6.12
CA VAL A 127 3.74 -5.72 7.24
C VAL A 127 4.40 -6.66 8.25
N SER A 128 5.07 -7.70 7.78
CA SER A 128 5.76 -8.67 8.64
C SER A 128 6.82 -7.99 9.50
N ARG A 129 7.64 -7.12 8.88
CA ARG A 129 8.69 -6.40 9.63
C ARG A 129 8.10 -5.45 10.66
N VAL A 130 6.99 -4.78 10.33
CA VAL A 130 6.31 -3.89 11.27
C VAL A 130 5.77 -4.69 12.46
N ARG A 131 5.19 -5.86 12.21
CA ARG A 131 4.71 -6.72 13.29
C ARG A 131 5.83 -7.19 14.22
N GLU A 132 7.01 -7.46 13.68
CA GLU A 132 8.17 -7.80 14.50
C GLU A 132 8.50 -6.69 15.50
N LEU A 133 8.38 -5.42 15.06
CA LEU A 133 8.64 -4.28 15.95
C LEU A 133 7.62 -4.20 17.09
N THR A 134 6.37 -4.53 16.84
CA THR A 134 5.31 -4.46 17.86
C THR A 134 5.30 -5.66 18.80
N SER A 135 6.05 -6.70 18.47
CA SER A 135 6.18 -7.91 19.31
C SER A 135 7.29 -7.79 20.34
N GLN A 136 8.10 -6.75 20.27
CA GLN A 136 9.23 -6.54 21.16
C GLN A 136 8.83 -5.89 22.49
#